data_fe14c30645bd699130cd3f78473ccf27
#
_entry.id   fe14c30645bd699130cd3f78473ccf27
#
_cell.length_a   1.000
_cell.length_b   1.000
_cell.length_c   1.000
_cell.angle_alpha   90.00
_cell.angle_beta   90.00
_cell.angle_gamma   90.00
#
_symmetry.space_group_name_H-M   'P 1'
#
loop_
_entity.id
_entity.type
_entity.pdbx_description
1 polymer ?
#
loop_
_entity_poly.entity_id
_entity_poly.type
_entity_poly.pdbx_seq_one_letter_code
_entity_poly.pdbx_strand_id
1 'polypeptide(L)'
;SRSWRALDFGGVIVQIVADTSRIECPHHGVHVASVPWAYPGSRFTKEFETSTAWLATQLNKSAVAKYMRISWDTVGKIISRVREDIEPNLKSRLDGLKEIGIDETSYRKGHKYITVVVNHATNTVVWAHKGHGKAILTLFMEELTKEQRESIRVVTGDGAKWITSCVEKYLPNCIRCVDAFHVVEWAMKALDNVRRQSWHEAKSVAESYGKRRKGHPKAADEEYAAA
;
A
#
# COMPACT_ATOMS: atom_id res chain seq x y z
N SER A 1 40.54 9.91 -0.30
CA SER A 1 39.59 9.88 0.82
C SER A 1 38.15 9.75 0.33
N ARG A 2 37.27 9.21 1.16
CA ARG A 2 35.82 9.08 0.94
C ARG A 2 35.08 9.63 2.16
N SER A 3 33.88 10.15 1.95
CA SER A 3 33.05 10.67 3.03
C SER A 3 31.69 9.96 3.08
N TRP A 4 31.19 9.77 4.29
CA TRP A 4 29.86 9.22 4.59
C TRP A 4 29.13 10.15 5.53
N ARG A 5 27.92 10.50 5.20
CA ARG A 5 27.07 11.28 6.08
C ARG A 5 26.57 10.40 7.23
N ALA A 6 26.81 10.83 8.45
CA ALA A 6 26.27 10.25 9.66
C ALA A 6 24.98 10.96 10.11
N LEU A 7 24.37 10.49 11.19
CA LEU A 7 23.30 11.22 11.86
C LEU A 7 23.81 12.59 12.33
N ASP A 8 22.92 13.58 12.27
CA ASP A 8 23.26 14.93 12.68
C ASP A 8 23.52 15.00 14.19
N PHE A 9 24.47 15.81 14.58
CA PHE A 9 24.68 16.16 15.97
C PHE A 9 23.93 17.46 16.28
N GLY A 10 22.76 17.34 16.89
CA GLY A 10 21.83 18.45 17.01
C GLY A 10 21.36 18.93 15.64
N GLY A 11 21.63 20.19 15.31
CA GLY A 11 21.33 20.77 13.99
C GLY A 11 22.46 20.67 12.96
N VAL A 12 23.63 20.15 13.35
CA VAL A 12 24.86 20.13 12.54
C VAL A 12 24.98 18.84 11.76
N ILE A 13 25.28 18.95 10.45
CA ILE A 13 25.56 17.81 9.58
C ILE A 13 26.91 17.20 9.95
N VAL A 14 26.94 15.91 10.24
CA VAL A 14 28.14 15.15 10.54
C VAL A 14 28.56 14.30 9.34
N GLN A 15 29.86 14.29 9.04
CA GLN A 15 30.43 13.43 8.02
C GLN A 15 31.64 12.67 8.60
N ILE A 16 31.69 11.35 8.34
CA ILE A 16 32.87 10.52 8.58
C ILE A 16 33.71 10.58 7.31
N VAL A 17 34.98 10.94 7.45
CA VAL A 17 35.95 10.95 6.34
C VAL A 17 37.01 9.93 6.64
N ALA A 18 37.29 9.03 5.70
CA ALA A 18 38.35 8.03 5.84
C ALA A 18 38.97 7.70 4.49
N ASP A 19 40.22 7.27 4.53
CA ASP A 19 40.90 6.73 3.37
C ASP A 19 40.59 5.24 3.24
N THR A 20 40.15 4.81 2.09
CA THR A 20 39.85 3.41 1.76
C THR A 20 40.88 2.87 0.79
N SER A 21 41.43 1.71 1.06
CA SER A 21 42.34 1.02 0.16
C SER A 21 41.59 0.49 -1.08
N ARG A 22 42.25 0.56 -2.22
CA ARG A 22 41.86 -0.15 -3.44
C ARG A 22 42.65 -1.42 -3.53
N ILE A 23 41.98 -2.52 -3.80
CA ILE A 23 42.59 -3.84 -3.93
C ILE A 23 42.33 -4.30 -5.35
N GLU A 24 43.36 -4.67 -6.07
CA GLU A 24 43.26 -5.28 -7.37
C GLU A 24 43.20 -6.81 -7.23
N CYS A 25 42.08 -7.38 -7.63
CA CYS A 25 41.86 -8.81 -7.62
C CYS A 25 42.07 -9.35 -9.03
N PRO A 26 42.92 -10.37 -9.26
CA PRO A 26 43.15 -10.94 -10.59
C PRO A 26 41.87 -11.49 -11.27
N HIS A 27 40.89 -11.91 -10.47
CA HIS A 27 39.64 -12.51 -10.95
C HIS A 27 38.47 -11.53 -11.04
N HIS A 28 38.46 -10.46 -10.23
CA HIS A 28 37.32 -9.55 -10.06
C HIS A 28 37.64 -8.08 -10.37
N GLY A 29 38.90 -7.78 -10.77
CA GLY A 29 39.33 -6.41 -11.04
C GLY A 29 39.54 -5.57 -9.77
N VAL A 30 39.44 -4.25 -9.92
CA VAL A 30 39.68 -3.31 -8.83
C VAL A 30 38.47 -3.18 -7.91
N HIS A 31 38.64 -3.51 -6.66
CA HIS A 31 37.65 -3.35 -5.60
C HIS A 31 38.08 -2.34 -4.54
N VAL A 32 37.13 -1.58 -4.03
CA VAL A 32 37.38 -0.71 -2.88
C VAL A 32 37.03 -1.48 -1.61
N ALA A 33 37.92 -1.45 -0.62
CA ALA A 33 37.69 -2.10 0.66
C ALA A 33 36.35 -1.64 1.28
N SER A 34 35.58 -2.59 1.77
CA SER A 34 34.35 -2.30 2.51
C SER A 34 34.67 -1.65 3.86
N VAL A 35 33.79 -0.83 4.34
CA VAL A 35 33.91 -0.20 5.67
C VAL A 35 32.77 -0.73 6.56
N PRO A 36 33.03 -0.92 7.88
CA PRO A 36 32.02 -1.53 8.76
C PRO A 36 30.80 -0.63 9.00
N TRP A 37 30.98 0.68 8.90
CA TRP A 37 29.93 1.68 9.21
C TRP A 37 29.03 2.04 8.05
N ALA A 38 29.21 1.49 6.85
CA ALA A 38 28.37 1.81 5.69
C ALA A 38 28.08 0.58 4.83
N TYR A 39 26.93 0.58 4.18
CA TYR A 39 26.62 -0.43 3.17
C TYR A 39 27.49 -0.24 1.91
N PRO A 40 27.79 -1.32 1.17
CA PRO A 40 28.52 -1.23 -0.08
C PRO A 40 27.89 -0.20 -1.04
N GLY A 41 28.73 0.70 -1.55
CA GLY A 41 28.28 1.75 -2.47
C GLY A 41 27.48 2.90 -1.85
N SER A 42 27.19 2.87 -0.55
CA SER A 42 26.50 3.96 0.13
C SER A 42 27.44 5.14 0.43
N ARG A 43 26.84 6.34 0.54
CA ARG A 43 27.45 7.57 1.06
C ARG A 43 26.91 7.96 2.43
N PHE A 44 26.25 7.04 3.11
CA PHE A 44 25.62 7.22 4.41
C PHE A 44 26.12 6.14 5.37
N THR A 45 26.14 6.44 6.66
CA THR A 45 26.40 5.40 7.67
C THR A 45 25.17 4.49 7.81
N LYS A 46 25.40 3.28 8.32
CA LYS A 46 24.30 2.31 8.58
C LYS A 46 23.27 2.89 9.53
N GLU A 47 23.71 3.59 10.57
CA GLU A 47 22.82 4.24 11.54
C GLU A 47 21.95 5.33 10.88
N PHE A 48 22.52 6.11 9.97
CA PHE A 48 21.76 7.11 9.20
C PHE A 48 20.70 6.42 8.32
N GLU A 49 21.07 5.35 7.64
CA GLU A 49 20.15 4.61 6.76
C GLU A 49 19.07 3.88 7.56
N THR A 50 19.40 3.22 8.66
CA THR A 50 18.44 2.53 9.51
C THR A 50 17.45 3.51 10.13
N SER A 51 17.93 4.65 10.63
CA SER A 51 17.05 5.72 11.16
C SER A 51 16.13 6.29 10.06
N THR A 52 16.65 6.48 8.84
CA THR A 52 15.86 6.95 7.69
C THR A 52 14.79 5.92 7.31
N ALA A 53 15.14 4.64 7.26
CA ALA A 53 14.20 3.56 6.95
C ALA A 53 13.12 3.43 8.03
N TRP A 54 13.49 3.52 9.31
CA TRP A 54 12.53 3.52 10.42
C TRP A 54 11.56 4.70 10.34
N LEU A 55 12.05 5.90 10.12
CA LEU A 55 11.19 7.08 9.93
C LEU A 55 10.20 6.91 8.77
N ALA A 56 10.61 6.21 7.70
CA ALA A 56 9.74 5.95 6.56
C ALA A 56 8.60 4.95 6.85
N THR A 57 8.65 4.22 7.96
CA THR A 57 7.52 3.42 8.46
C THR A 57 6.48 4.27 9.21
N GLN A 58 6.87 5.44 9.70
CA GLN A 58 6.03 6.31 10.52
C GLN A 58 5.50 7.53 9.74
N LEU A 59 6.24 8.00 8.76
CA LEU A 59 5.99 9.24 8.02
C LEU A 59 5.97 8.99 6.51
N ASN A 60 5.30 9.88 5.78
CA ASN A 60 5.39 9.85 4.32
C ASN A 60 6.82 10.19 3.85
N LYS A 61 7.19 9.65 2.70
CA LYS A 61 8.54 9.75 2.13
C LYS A 61 9.03 11.21 1.93
N SER A 62 8.11 12.14 1.65
CA SER A 62 8.46 13.57 1.47
C SER A 62 8.82 14.23 2.81
N ALA A 63 8.13 13.89 3.89
CA ALA A 63 8.46 14.37 5.23
C ALA A 63 9.81 13.83 5.68
N VAL A 64 10.07 12.52 5.46
CA VAL A 64 11.38 11.90 5.74
C VAL A 64 12.50 12.58 4.96
N ALA A 65 12.32 12.81 3.66
CA ALA A 65 13.30 13.48 2.82
C ALA A 65 13.66 14.88 3.36
N LYS A 66 12.63 15.65 3.76
CA LYS A 66 12.81 16.99 4.34
C LYS A 66 13.52 16.93 5.70
N TYR A 67 13.09 16.04 6.59
CA TYR A 67 13.66 15.89 7.93
C TYR A 67 15.12 15.45 7.88
N MET A 68 15.41 14.41 7.12
CA MET A 68 16.77 13.87 6.96
C MET A 68 17.65 14.69 6.04
N ARG A 69 17.13 15.77 5.41
CA ARG A 69 17.83 16.67 4.48
C ARG A 69 18.49 15.92 3.32
N ILE A 70 17.75 14.99 2.70
CA ILE A 70 18.15 14.20 1.53
C ILE A 70 17.08 14.25 0.45
N SER A 71 17.40 13.82 -0.77
CA SER A 71 16.42 13.77 -1.84
C SER A 71 15.39 12.64 -1.62
N TRP A 72 14.20 12.83 -2.17
CA TRP A 72 13.13 11.83 -2.16
C TRP A 72 13.56 10.47 -2.74
N ASP A 73 14.36 10.49 -3.83
CA ASP A 73 14.91 9.27 -4.44
C ASP A 73 15.91 8.58 -3.52
N THR A 74 16.72 9.36 -2.79
CA THR A 74 17.69 8.82 -1.82
C THR A 74 16.99 8.06 -0.71
N VAL A 75 15.86 8.57 -0.19
CA VAL A 75 15.05 7.83 0.81
C VAL A 75 14.65 6.46 0.28
N GLY A 76 14.19 6.38 -0.98
CA GLY A 76 13.82 5.10 -1.58
C GLY A 76 14.98 4.11 -1.70
N LYS A 77 16.16 4.58 -2.11
CA LYS A 77 17.37 3.75 -2.21
C LYS A 77 17.82 3.24 -0.84
N ILE A 78 17.73 4.08 0.18
CA ILE A 78 18.03 3.71 1.58
C ILE A 78 17.08 2.62 2.05
N ILE A 79 15.77 2.82 1.90
CA ILE A 79 14.77 1.82 2.29
C ILE A 79 15.06 0.46 1.62
N SER A 80 15.40 0.44 0.33
CA SER A 80 15.74 -0.81 -0.37
C SER A 80 16.95 -1.49 0.22
N ARG A 81 18.05 -0.77 0.50
CA ARG A 81 19.26 -1.37 1.08
C ARG A 81 19.05 -1.89 2.49
N VAL A 82 18.39 -1.11 3.35
CA VAL A 82 18.10 -1.52 4.72
C VAL A 82 17.20 -2.74 4.74
N ARG A 83 16.17 -2.78 3.87
CA ARG A 83 15.29 -3.94 3.72
C ARG A 83 16.08 -5.18 3.30
N GLU A 84 16.97 -5.08 2.30
CA GLU A 84 17.80 -6.20 1.83
C GLU A 84 18.71 -6.74 2.92
N ASP A 85 19.20 -5.89 3.82
CA ASP A 85 20.02 -6.28 4.95
C ASP A 85 19.20 -6.97 6.06
N ILE A 86 18.04 -6.42 6.41
CA ILE A 86 17.17 -6.94 7.48
C ILE A 86 16.44 -8.22 7.03
N GLU A 87 16.04 -8.27 5.75
CA GLU A 87 15.18 -9.33 5.22
C GLU A 87 15.72 -9.82 3.87
N PRO A 88 16.84 -10.54 3.88
CA PRO A 88 17.48 -11.02 2.67
C PRO A 88 16.63 -12.05 1.91
N ASN A 89 15.73 -12.75 2.59
CA ASN A 89 14.82 -13.74 2.01
C ASN A 89 13.36 -13.30 2.09
N LEU A 90 12.90 -12.51 1.11
CA LEU A 90 11.50 -12.08 1.03
C LEU A 90 10.50 -13.23 0.84
N LYS A 91 10.93 -14.36 0.29
CA LYS A 91 10.06 -15.53 0.08
C LYS A 91 9.62 -16.16 1.41
N SER A 92 10.40 -15.99 2.48
CA SER A 92 10.00 -16.47 3.81
C SER A 92 8.71 -15.80 4.34
N ARG A 93 8.31 -14.64 3.78
CA ARG A 93 7.02 -14.01 4.12
C ARG A 93 5.81 -14.83 3.68
N LEU A 94 6.01 -15.73 2.73
CA LEU A 94 4.96 -16.61 2.21
C LEU A 94 4.80 -17.89 3.04
N ASP A 95 5.68 -18.12 4.01
CA ASP A 95 5.64 -19.30 4.86
C ASP A 95 4.59 -19.15 5.98
N GLY A 96 3.86 -20.21 6.26
CA GLY A 96 2.91 -20.27 7.36
C GLY A 96 1.68 -19.37 7.22
N LEU A 97 1.36 -18.88 6.02
CA LEU A 97 0.16 -18.09 5.75
C LEU A 97 -1.09 -18.95 5.96
N LYS A 98 -1.98 -18.50 6.85
CA LYS A 98 -3.28 -19.16 7.13
C LYS A 98 -4.46 -18.30 6.70
N GLU A 99 -4.39 -17.01 6.95
CA GLU A 99 -5.44 -16.04 6.67
C GLU A 99 -4.84 -14.86 5.92
N ILE A 100 -5.26 -14.66 4.69
CA ILE A 100 -4.75 -13.60 3.83
C ILE A 100 -5.85 -12.65 3.36
N GLY A 101 -5.49 -11.40 3.21
CA GLY A 101 -6.33 -10.37 2.59
C GLY A 101 -5.77 -9.97 1.23
N ILE A 102 -6.64 -9.80 0.25
CA ILE A 102 -6.30 -9.33 -1.10
C ILE A 102 -7.00 -8.01 -1.33
N ASP A 103 -6.22 -6.97 -1.67
CA ASP A 103 -6.74 -5.64 -1.97
C ASP A 103 -6.04 -5.03 -3.19
N GLU A 104 -6.76 -4.15 -3.88
CA GLU A 104 -6.25 -3.41 -5.03
C GLU A 104 -6.35 -1.91 -4.76
N THR A 105 -5.21 -1.24 -4.73
CA THR A 105 -5.17 0.19 -4.50
C THR A 105 -4.56 0.95 -5.68
N SER A 106 -5.14 2.11 -5.99
CA SER A 106 -4.57 3.02 -6.98
C SER A 106 -3.44 3.82 -6.34
N TYR A 107 -2.24 3.67 -6.85
CA TYR A 107 -1.07 4.42 -6.35
C TYR A 107 -0.71 5.64 -7.20
N ARG A 108 -1.39 5.84 -8.35
CA ARG A 108 -1.14 6.97 -9.25
C ARG A 108 -2.36 7.30 -10.09
N LYS A 109 -2.56 8.58 -10.43
CA LYS A 109 -3.59 9.01 -11.40
C LYS A 109 -3.40 8.26 -12.73
N GLY A 110 -4.50 7.95 -13.44
CA GLY A 110 -4.50 7.22 -14.71
C GLY A 110 -4.58 5.70 -14.56
N HIS A 111 -5.39 5.23 -13.60
CA HIS A 111 -5.72 3.79 -13.40
C HIS A 111 -4.49 2.89 -13.21
N LYS A 112 -3.47 3.39 -12.50
CA LYS A 112 -2.32 2.59 -12.10
C LYS A 112 -2.55 1.98 -10.74
N TYR A 113 -2.75 0.68 -10.74
CA TYR A 113 -3.05 -0.10 -9.55
C TYR A 113 -1.85 -0.91 -9.07
N ILE A 114 -1.89 -1.28 -7.82
CA ILE A 114 -1.05 -2.27 -7.19
C ILE A 114 -1.97 -3.26 -6.47
N THR A 115 -1.76 -4.54 -6.70
CA THR A 115 -2.41 -5.61 -5.94
C THR A 115 -1.52 -5.94 -4.75
N VAL A 116 -2.12 -6.03 -3.59
CA VAL A 116 -1.43 -6.26 -2.32
C VAL A 116 -2.04 -7.49 -1.67
N VAL A 117 -1.18 -8.35 -1.13
CA VAL A 117 -1.58 -9.46 -0.26
C VAL A 117 -1.04 -9.23 1.13
N VAL A 118 -1.91 -9.31 2.12
CA VAL A 118 -1.59 -9.11 3.54
C VAL A 118 -1.79 -10.40 4.32
N ASN A 119 -0.97 -10.62 5.34
CA ASN A 119 -1.19 -11.66 6.34
C ASN A 119 -1.99 -11.06 7.50
N HIS A 120 -3.20 -11.54 7.74
CA HIS A 120 -4.07 -11.03 8.81
C HIS A 120 -3.52 -11.32 10.22
N ALA A 121 -2.77 -12.41 10.39
CA ALA A 121 -2.22 -12.74 11.70
C ALA A 121 -1.15 -11.73 12.17
N THR A 122 -0.39 -11.16 11.22
CA THR A 122 0.70 -10.22 11.53
C THR A 122 0.43 -8.79 11.09
N ASN A 123 -0.67 -8.54 10.36
CA ASN A 123 -1.02 -7.28 9.72
C ASN A 123 0.12 -6.74 8.82
N THR A 124 0.85 -7.64 8.15
CA THR A 124 1.96 -7.27 7.27
C THR A 124 1.66 -7.59 5.82
N VAL A 125 2.20 -6.75 4.92
CA VAL A 125 2.18 -7.03 3.49
C VAL A 125 3.19 -8.13 3.20
N VAL A 126 2.72 -9.25 2.65
CA VAL A 126 3.55 -10.40 2.30
C VAL A 126 3.90 -10.43 0.82
N TRP A 127 3.06 -9.85 -0.03
CA TRP A 127 3.30 -9.74 -1.46
C TRP A 127 2.64 -8.48 -2.04
N ALA A 128 3.26 -7.91 -3.05
CA ALA A 128 2.70 -6.78 -3.80
C ALA A 128 3.21 -6.76 -5.23
N HIS A 129 2.33 -6.47 -6.19
CA HIS A 129 2.69 -6.39 -7.60
C HIS A 129 1.95 -5.26 -8.30
N LYS A 130 2.60 -4.62 -9.28
CA LYS A 130 1.95 -3.59 -10.11
C LYS A 130 0.92 -4.23 -11.03
N GLY A 131 -0.24 -3.62 -11.11
CA GLY A 131 -1.37 -4.09 -11.91
C GLY A 131 -2.54 -4.49 -11.04
N HIS A 132 -3.57 -5.02 -11.67
CA HIS A 132 -4.80 -5.47 -11.01
C HIS A 132 -5.43 -6.62 -11.80
N GLY A 133 -6.39 -7.30 -11.18
CA GLY A 133 -7.20 -8.32 -11.81
C GLY A 133 -6.61 -9.72 -11.77
N LYS A 134 -7.33 -10.64 -12.40
CA LYS A 134 -7.08 -12.08 -12.33
C LYS A 134 -5.65 -12.48 -12.68
N ALA A 135 -5.06 -11.87 -13.71
CA ALA A 135 -3.70 -12.20 -14.18
C ALA A 135 -2.64 -11.90 -13.09
N ILE A 136 -2.79 -10.77 -12.39
CA ILE A 136 -1.86 -10.38 -11.32
C ILE A 136 -1.98 -11.30 -10.11
N LEU A 137 -3.22 -11.59 -9.70
CA LEU A 137 -3.42 -12.53 -8.59
C LEU A 137 -2.93 -13.95 -8.93
N THR A 138 -3.03 -14.35 -10.20
CA THR A 138 -2.48 -15.62 -10.67
C THR A 138 -0.97 -15.69 -10.42
N LEU A 139 -0.21 -14.62 -10.67
CA LEU A 139 1.23 -14.59 -10.38
C LEU A 139 1.54 -14.89 -8.91
N PHE A 140 0.77 -14.31 -7.99
CA PHE A 140 0.90 -14.61 -6.56
C PHE A 140 0.62 -16.10 -6.28
N MET A 141 -0.47 -16.64 -6.81
CA MET A 141 -0.85 -18.04 -6.59
C MET A 141 0.18 -19.03 -7.16
N GLU A 142 0.83 -18.68 -8.28
CA GLU A 142 1.86 -19.50 -8.90
C GLU A 142 3.22 -19.39 -8.19
N GLU A 143 3.48 -18.28 -7.49
CA GLU A 143 4.68 -18.12 -6.67
C GLU A 143 4.64 -18.97 -5.39
N LEU A 144 3.45 -19.31 -4.90
CA LEU A 144 3.27 -20.17 -3.73
C LEU A 144 3.61 -21.63 -4.04
N THR A 145 4.31 -22.30 -3.12
CA THR A 145 4.48 -23.75 -3.18
C THR A 145 3.16 -24.47 -2.92
N LYS A 146 3.11 -25.76 -3.16
CA LYS A 146 1.92 -26.57 -2.89
C LYS A 146 1.57 -26.54 -1.39
N GLU A 147 2.56 -26.69 -0.53
CA GLU A 147 2.42 -26.68 0.93
C GLU A 147 1.94 -25.32 1.44
N GLN A 148 2.45 -24.22 0.86
CA GLN A 148 2.01 -22.86 1.20
C GLN A 148 0.55 -22.64 0.79
N ARG A 149 0.14 -23.12 -0.40
CA ARG A 149 -1.28 -23.06 -0.81
C ARG A 149 -2.19 -23.87 0.09
N GLU A 150 -1.79 -25.07 0.47
CA GLU A 150 -2.55 -25.94 1.38
C GLU A 150 -2.66 -25.40 2.81
N SER A 151 -1.73 -24.53 3.23
CA SER A 151 -1.77 -23.89 4.55
C SER A 151 -2.80 -22.77 4.65
N ILE A 152 -3.16 -22.12 3.53
CA ILE A 152 -4.10 -21.00 3.49
C ILE A 152 -5.53 -21.52 3.66
N ARG A 153 -6.21 -21.03 4.69
CA ARG A 153 -7.57 -21.45 5.08
C ARG A 153 -8.63 -20.40 4.78
N VAL A 154 -8.26 -19.11 4.86
CA VAL A 154 -9.19 -18.01 4.67
C VAL A 154 -8.56 -16.98 3.74
N VAL A 155 -9.34 -16.54 2.76
CA VAL A 155 -9.00 -15.42 1.89
C VAL A 155 -10.08 -14.37 1.98
N THR A 156 -9.72 -13.15 2.39
CA THR A 156 -10.60 -12.00 2.34
C THR A 156 -10.25 -11.11 1.12
N GLY A 157 -11.19 -10.29 0.70
CA GLY A 157 -11.00 -9.30 -0.38
C GLY A 157 -12.34 -8.72 -0.81
N ASP A 158 -12.34 -7.87 -1.82
CA ASP A 158 -13.57 -7.32 -2.36
C ASP A 158 -14.47 -8.40 -2.99
N GLY A 159 -15.70 -8.09 -3.37
CA GLY A 159 -16.66 -9.02 -3.96
C GLY A 159 -16.42 -9.35 -5.44
N ALA A 160 -15.25 -9.08 -5.99
CA ALA A 160 -14.96 -9.30 -7.40
C ALA A 160 -14.97 -10.79 -7.76
N LYS A 161 -15.77 -11.16 -8.76
CA LYS A 161 -15.93 -12.55 -9.22
C LYS A 161 -14.61 -13.19 -9.67
N TRP A 162 -13.67 -12.40 -10.18
CA TRP A 162 -12.39 -12.92 -10.63
C TRP A 162 -11.48 -13.34 -9.45
N ILE A 163 -11.59 -12.70 -8.26
CA ILE A 163 -10.90 -13.15 -7.04
C ILE A 163 -11.44 -14.52 -6.65
N THR A 164 -12.77 -14.66 -6.58
CA THR A 164 -13.43 -15.92 -6.25
C THR A 164 -12.98 -17.04 -7.20
N SER A 165 -13.02 -16.81 -8.51
CA SER A 165 -12.57 -17.79 -9.51
C SER A 165 -11.09 -18.16 -9.37
N CYS A 166 -10.24 -17.24 -8.94
CA CYS A 166 -8.83 -17.50 -8.72
C CYS A 166 -8.62 -18.34 -7.45
N VAL A 167 -9.31 -17.99 -6.36
CA VAL A 167 -9.26 -18.72 -5.09
C VAL A 167 -9.77 -20.15 -5.28
N GLU A 168 -10.93 -20.35 -5.92
CA GLU A 168 -11.48 -21.68 -6.21
C GLU A 168 -10.51 -22.56 -7.02
N LYS A 169 -9.80 -21.97 -7.98
CA LYS A 169 -8.85 -22.71 -8.81
C LYS A 169 -7.58 -23.13 -8.05
N TYR A 170 -7.00 -22.23 -7.27
CA TYR A 170 -5.67 -22.44 -6.68
C TYR A 170 -5.70 -22.85 -5.20
N LEU A 171 -6.80 -22.55 -4.49
CA LEU A 171 -7.00 -22.77 -3.06
C LEU A 171 -8.37 -23.43 -2.81
N PRO A 172 -8.65 -24.63 -3.35
CA PRO A 172 -10.00 -25.25 -3.35
C PRO A 172 -10.56 -25.53 -1.95
N ASN A 173 -9.68 -25.66 -0.95
CA ASN A 173 -10.08 -25.93 0.44
C ASN A 173 -10.18 -24.67 1.31
N CYS A 174 -10.10 -23.49 0.69
CA CYS A 174 -10.08 -22.22 1.39
C CYS A 174 -11.49 -21.63 1.49
N ILE A 175 -11.77 -20.97 2.61
CA ILE A 175 -13.00 -20.19 2.79
C ILE A 175 -12.76 -18.79 2.20
N ARG A 176 -13.59 -18.41 1.22
CA ARG A 176 -13.59 -17.08 0.63
C ARG A 176 -14.57 -16.17 1.40
N CYS A 177 -14.05 -15.12 2.01
CA CYS A 177 -14.85 -14.11 2.69
C CYS A 177 -14.78 -12.78 1.95
N VAL A 178 -15.91 -12.09 1.88
CA VAL A 178 -15.92 -10.68 1.42
C VAL A 178 -15.45 -9.80 2.58
N ASP A 179 -14.60 -8.82 2.28
CA ASP A 179 -14.15 -7.86 3.26
C ASP A 179 -15.32 -7.06 3.83
N ALA A 180 -15.37 -6.96 5.16
CA ALA A 180 -16.43 -6.26 5.89
C ALA A 180 -16.57 -4.80 5.48
N PHE A 181 -15.47 -4.12 5.15
CA PHE A 181 -15.49 -2.73 4.65
C PHE A 181 -16.34 -2.61 3.37
N HIS A 182 -16.14 -3.50 2.40
CA HIS A 182 -16.90 -3.50 1.16
C HIS A 182 -18.38 -3.84 1.36
N VAL A 183 -18.68 -4.73 2.30
CA VAL A 183 -20.08 -5.06 2.66
C VAL A 183 -20.79 -3.82 3.22
N VAL A 184 -20.15 -3.10 4.14
CA VAL A 184 -20.67 -1.85 4.72
C VAL A 184 -20.80 -0.78 3.62
N GLU A 185 -19.81 -0.63 2.74
CA GLU A 185 -19.86 0.31 1.62
C GLU A 185 -21.05 0.04 0.70
N TRP A 186 -21.31 -1.24 0.37
CA TRP A 186 -22.47 -1.61 -0.47
C TRP A 186 -23.79 -1.32 0.22
N ALA A 187 -23.91 -1.60 1.52
CA ALA A 187 -25.10 -1.26 2.29
C ALA A 187 -25.35 0.25 2.30
N MET A 188 -24.30 1.05 2.52
CA MET A 188 -24.40 2.52 2.49
C MET A 188 -24.76 3.06 1.10
N LYS A 189 -24.19 2.49 0.04
CA LYS A 189 -24.56 2.84 -1.35
C LYS A 189 -26.02 2.50 -1.66
N ALA A 190 -26.49 1.34 -1.22
CA ALA A 190 -27.89 0.95 -1.39
C ALA A 190 -28.83 1.92 -0.66
N LEU A 191 -28.51 2.28 0.57
CA LEU A 191 -29.27 3.27 1.35
C LEU A 191 -29.28 4.64 0.68
N ASP A 192 -28.12 5.11 0.16
CA ASP A 192 -28.06 6.40 -0.54
C ASP A 192 -28.88 6.39 -1.85
N ASN A 193 -28.94 5.27 -2.56
CA ASN A 193 -29.77 5.12 -3.74
C ASN A 193 -31.26 5.25 -3.38
N VAL A 194 -31.73 4.58 -2.33
CA VAL A 194 -33.12 4.70 -1.83
C VAL A 194 -33.42 6.13 -1.43
N ARG A 195 -32.52 6.76 -0.64
CA ARG A 195 -32.66 8.16 -0.27
C ARG A 195 -32.79 9.10 -1.47
N ARG A 196 -31.96 8.92 -2.49
CA ARG A 196 -32.00 9.72 -3.73
C ARG A 196 -33.29 9.49 -4.50
N GLN A 197 -33.74 8.24 -4.59
CA GLN A 197 -34.98 7.90 -5.26
C GLN A 197 -36.17 8.56 -4.57
N SER A 198 -36.29 8.41 -3.23
CA SER A 198 -37.36 9.05 -2.45
C SER A 198 -37.35 10.57 -2.58
N TRP A 199 -36.12 11.17 -2.59
CA TRP A 199 -36.01 12.62 -2.81
C TRP A 199 -36.47 13.04 -4.21
N HIS A 200 -36.17 12.29 -5.28
CA HIS A 200 -36.63 12.57 -6.63
C HIS A 200 -38.12 12.41 -6.77
N GLU A 201 -38.71 11.40 -6.13
CA GLU A 201 -40.16 11.18 -6.12
C GLU A 201 -40.87 12.33 -5.40
N ALA A 202 -40.43 12.69 -4.19
CA ALA A 202 -40.98 13.81 -3.44
C ALA A 202 -40.86 15.15 -4.21
N LYS A 203 -39.68 15.37 -4.84
CA LYS A 203 -39.47 16.56 -5.65
C LYS A 203 -40.40 16.60 -6.88
N SER A 204 -40.62 15.47 -7.55
CA SER A 204 -41.54 15.37 -8.68
C SER A 204 -42.98 15.68 -8.27
N VAL A 205 -43.40 15.15 -7.11
CA VAL A 205 -44.73 15.46 -6.55
C VAL A 205 -44.82 16.96 -6.20
N ALA A 206 -43.82 17.51 -5.54
CA ALA A 206 -43.78 18.93 -5.19
C ALA A 206 -43.79 19.85 -6.45
N GLU A 207 -43.08 19.46 -7.51
CA GLU A 207 -43.08 20.19 -8.79
C GLU A 207 -44.44 20.13 -9.50
N SER A 208 -45.25 19.07 -9.31
CA SER A 208 -46.61 18.95 -9.86
C SER A 208 -47.58 20.01 -9.31
N TYR A 209 -47.34 20.51 -8.09
CA TYR A 209 -48.12 21.62 -7.52
C TYR A 209 -47.71 23.01 -8.05
N GLY A 210 -46.74 23.07 -8.96
CA GLY A 210 -46.30 24.29 -9.64
C GLY A 210 -45.08 24.96 -8.99
N LYS A 211 -44.38 25.79 -9.77
CA LYS A 211 -43.16 26.48 -9.30
C LYS A 211 -43.51 27.47 -8.18
N ARG A 212 -42.83 27.36 -7.06
CA ARG A 212 -42.90 28.28 -5.93
C ARG A 212 -42.61 29.71 -6.40
N ARG A 213 -43.56 30.61 -6.26
CA ARG A 213 -43.34 32.05 -6.51
C ARG A 213 -42.55 32.66 -5.36
N LYS A 214 -41.46 33.39 -5.65
CA LYS A 214 -40.79 34.23 -4.67
C LYS A 214 -41.75 35.28 -4.15
N GLY A 215 -42.11 35.23 -2.87
CA GLY A 215 -42.94 36.23 -2.22
C GLY A 215 -44.13 35.73 -1.50
N HIS A 216 -44.99 35.70 -0.88
CA HIS A 216 -46.12 35.29 -0.06
C HIS A 216 -46.58 33.84 -0.29
N PRO A 217 -46.64 33.04 0.77
CA PRO A 217 -47.17 31.69 0.71
C PRO A 217 -48.69 31.74 0.34
N LYS A 218 -49.08 30.97 -0.68
CA LYS A 218 -50.49 30.67 -0.98
C LYS A 218 -50.80 29.30 -0.40
N ALA A 219 -52.08 28.94 -0.23
CA ALA A 219 -52.53 27.67 0.29
C ALA A 219 -51.88 26.45 -0.37
N ALA A 220 -51.56 26.52 -1.68
CA ALA A 220 -50.81 25.49 -2.41
C ALA A 220 -49.33 25.33 -1.96
N ASP A 221 -48.76 26.28 -1.23
CA ASP A 221 -47.38 26.19 -0.75
C ASP A 221 -47.30 25.32 0.51
N GLU A 222 -48.40 25.10 1.25
CA GLU A 222 -48.44 24.19 2.41
C GLU A 222 -48.40 22.73 1.98
N GLU A 223 -49.12 22.38 0.89
CA GLU A 223 -49.06 21.04 0.29
C GLU A 223 -47.70 20.78 -0.36
N TYR A 224 -47.08 21.81 -0.99
CA TYR A 224 -45.73 21.73 -1.53
C TYR A 224 -44.65 21.51 -0.44
N ALA A 225 -44.84 22.10 0.72
CA ALA A 225 -43.90 21.95 1.85
C ALA A 225 -44.10 20.64 2.63
N ALA A 226 -45.28 20.02 2.50
CA ALA A 226 -45.61 18.73 3.14
C ALA A 226 -45.24 17.52 2.27
N ALA A 227 -44.98 17.68 0.97
CA ALA A 227 -44.52 16.66 0.03
C ALA A 227 -42.98 16.57 -0.02
#